data_893d951c8db648804cae4157696114ff
#
_entry.id   893d951c8db648804cae4157696114ff
#
_cell.length_a   1.000
_cell.length_b   1.000
_cell.length_c   1.000
_cell.angle_alpha   90.00
_cell.angle_beta   90.00
_cell.angle_gamma   90.00
#
_symmetry.space_group_name_H-M   'P 1'
#
loop_
_entity.id
_entity.type
_entity.pdbx_description
1 polymer ?
#
loop_
_entity_poly.entity_id
_entity_poly.type
_entity_poly.pdbx_seq_one_letter_code
_entity_poly.pdbx_strand_id
1 'polypeptide(L)'
;MQIRDRIKELRRVKANDLIPNPKNWRTHPVGQQDALKGLLAEVGYADALIARETDEGLMLVDGHLRAETTPDSVVPVLVLDINESEADLMLATLDPLAAMAGKDDNVLSNLLSTVSTDNESVQGLLDAVSNGYEPLTLVGPQPQEEVFDVDAAIDEVSQEDYQPVSQSGDIWLLNNHRLMCGDSTSREDVNKLLNGNKPNLCVTDPPYGVNYQPSWRHIIGWCRDCNTDAPYPPEHNETHNGKRRVGEVSNDDQADWSAAWSLFPGNVVYSYSAGGGFVVDTGDALVKSDFVLRAGIVWRKNNFPLNRGAYTYQHEYLWYAVRKGENASWIGPNNASTVWDITLDKNVGVLTDADKTDGGHATQKPIECMERPIRHHLGDVYDPFVGSGTTLIAAERQARAAYVMELEPRYCDVTIKRWENFTGCQAKRNS
;
A
#
# COMPACT_ATOMS: atom_id res chain seq x y z
N MET A 1 -29.78 -27.45 -22.03
CA MET A 1 -29.85 -26.94 -20.64
C MET A 1 -31.04 -26.04 -20.55
N GLN A 2 -31.98 -26.28 -19.64
CA GLN A 2 -33.15 -25.40 -19.44
C GLN A 2 -32.80 -24.40 -18.35
N ILE A 3 -32.75 -23.12 -18.71
CA ILE A 3 -32.50 -22.03 -17.76
C ILE A 3 -33.88 -21.57 -17.23
N ARG A 4 -34.00 -21.52 -15.91
CA ARG A 4 -35.24 -21.06 -15.24
C ARG A 4 -35.17 -19.53 -15.08
N ASP A 5 -36.28 -18.84 -15.34
CA ASP A 5 -36.48 -17.47 -14.90
C ASP A 5 -36.72 -17.44 -13.40
N ARG A 6 -35.94 -16.64 -12.69
CA ARG A 6 -36.03 -16.48 -11.23
C ARG A 6 -36.39 -15.05 -10.84
N ILE A 7 -36.69 -14.18 -11.81
CA ILE A 7 -37.18 -12.83 -11.55
C ILE A 7 -38.66 -12.89 -11.24
N LYS A 8 -39.05 -12.52 -10.02
CA LYS A 8 -40.42 -12.48 -9.58
C LYS A 8 -41.12 -11.19 -10.05
N GLU A 9 -40.43 -10.06 -9.85
CA GLU A 9 -40.95 -8.74 -10.23
C GLU A 9 -39.84 -7.67 -10.19
N LEU A 10 -40.10 -6.52 -10.81
CA LEU A 10 -39.37 -5.26 -10.61
C LEU A 10 -40.17 -4.38 -9.65
N ARG A 11 -39.60 -4.09 -8.48
CA ARG A 11 -40.21 -3.27 -7.44
C ARG A 11 -39.45 -1.99 -7.25
N ARG A 12 -40.10 -0.87 -6.92
CA ARG A 12 -39.45 0.38 -6.57
C ARG A 12 -39.64 0.62 -5.08
N VAL A 13 -38.54 0.73 -4.33
CA VAL A 13 -38.51 0.92 -2.88
C VAL A 13 -37.51 1.96 -2.48
N LYS A 14 -37.63 2.55 -1.29
CA LYS A 14 -36.54 3.38 -0.76
C LYS A 14 -35.34 2.51 -0.46
N ALA A 15 -34.12 3.01 -0.77
CA ALA A 15 -32.88 2.27 -0.53
C ALA A 15 -32.74 1.91 0.96
N ASN A 16 -33.10 2.79 1.88
CA ASN A 16 -33.09 2.54 3.33
C ASN A 16 -34.05 1.45 3.81
N ASP A 17 -35.08 1.07 3.00
CA ASP A 17 -35.98 -0.01 3.32
C ASP A 17 -35.44 -1.40 2.94
N LEU A 18 -34.28 -1.43 2.27
CA LEU A 18 -33.58 -2.66 1.91
C LEU A 18 -32.69 -3.12 3.06
N ILE A 19 -32.69 -4.42 3.31
CA ILE A 19 -31.89 -5.05 4.35
C ILE A 19 -30.50 -5.38 3.75
N PRO A 20 -29.40 -4.80 4.23
CA PRO A 20 -28.06 -5.19 3.80
C PRO A 20 -27.79 -6.67 4.12
N ASN A 21 -27.16 -7.38 3.20
CA ASN A 21 -26.79 -8.77 3.46
C ASN A 21 -25.58 -8.83 4.41
N PRO A 22 -25.70 -9.47 5.59
CA PRO A 22 -24.60 -9.55 6.54
C PRO A 22 -23.41 -10.36 6.03
N LYS A 23 -23.59 -11.16 4.98
CA LYS A 23 -22.54 -11.93 4.29
C LYS A 23 -21.90 -11.15 3.14
N ASN A 24 -22.25 -9.86 2.94
CA ASN A 24 -21.59 -9.03 1.95
C ASN A 24 -20.14 -8.81 2.37
N TRP A 25 -19.22 -9.38 1.58
CA TRP A 25 -17.79 -9.34 1.84
C TRP A 25 -17.08 -8.14 1.21
N ARG A 26 -17.81 -7.31 0.45
CA ARG A 26 -17.25 -6.14 -0.25
C ARG A 26 -17.21 -4.93 0.65
N THR A 27 -16.16 -4.16 0.51
CA THR A 27 -16.02 -2.82 1.05
C THR A 27 -16.00 -1.82 -0.11
N HIS A 28 -16.58 -0.65 0.08
CA HIS A 28 -16.76 0.35 -0.95
C HIS A 28 -15.96 1.62 -0.61
N PRO A 29 -14.78 1.83 -1.21
CA PRO A 29 -13.99 3.05 -1.03
C PRO A 29 -14.78 4.30 -1.43
N VAL A 30 -14.46 5.44 -0.79
CA VAL A 30 -15.14 6.74 -1.02
C VAL A 30 -15.12 7.14 -2.50
N GLY A 31 -13.99 6.97 -3.19
CA GLY A 31 -13.90 7.29 -4.63
C GLY A 31 -14.81 6.44 -5.51
N GLN A 32 -15.06 5.18 -5.16
CA GLN A 32 -16.04 4.35 -5.85
C GLN A 32 -17.46 4.87 -5.62
N GLN A 33 -17.76 5.30 -4.39
CA GLN A 33 -19.03 5.93 -4.07
C GLN A 33 -19.22 7.24 -4.82
N ASP A 34 -18.18 8.07 -4.91
CA ASP A 34 -18.25 9.38 -5.57
C ASP A 34 -18.34 9.25 -7.11
N ALA A 35 -17.58 8.33 -7.72
CA ALA A 35 -17.74 8.00 -9.13
C ALA A 35 -19.13 7.47 -9.45
N LEU A 36 -19.71 6.61 -8.58
CA LEU A 36 -21.08 6.13 -8.74
C LEU A 36 -22.11 7.26 -8.57
N LYS A 37 -21.93 8.17 -7.59
CA LYS A 37 -22.79 9.36 -7.45
C LYS A 37 -22.78 10.23 -8.70
N GLY A 38 -21.56 10.46 -9.26
CA GLY A 38 -21.40 11.20 -10.51
C GLY A 38 -22.15 10.54 -11.65
N LEU A 39 -21.96 9.24 -11.86
CA LEU A 39 -22.65 8.48 -12.91
C LEU A 39 -24.18 8.50 -12.72
N LEU A 40 -24.68 8.33 -11.48
CA LEU A 40 -26.10 8.39 -11.20
C LEU A 40 -26.69 9.78 -11.39
N ALA A 41 -25.92 10.83 -11.18
CA ALA A 41 -26.33 12.21 -11.44
C ALA A 41 -26.45 12.50 -12.94
N GLU A 42 -25.57 11.97 -13.77
CA GLU A 42 -25.57 12.18 -15.22
C GLU A 42 -26.56 11.29 -15.96
N VAL A 43 -26.61 10.00 -15.62
CA VAL A 43 -27.35 8.98 -16.36
C VAL A 43 -28.63 8.55 -15.62
N GLY A 44 -28.63 8.65 -14.31
CA GLY A 44 -29.71 8.10 -13.46
C GLY A 44 -29.57 6.59 -13.23
N TYR A 45 -30.63 5.98 -12.69
CA TYR A 45 -30.68 4.53 -12.49
C TYR A 45 -30.97 3.80 -13.81
N ALA A 46 -29.91 3.36 -14.48
CA ALA A 46 -29.96 2.55 -15.70
C ALA A 46 -29.88 1.03 -15.43
N ASP A 47 -29.69 0.63 -14.16
CA ASP A 47 -29.58 -0.74 -13.69
C ASP A 47 -30.39 -0.93 -12.40
N ALA A 48 -30.78 -2.16 -12.07
CA ALA A 48 -31.57 -2.48 -10.89
C ALA A 48 -30.75 -3.20 -9.82
N LEU A 49 -31.02 -2.93 -8.54
CA LEU A 49 -30.51 -3.72 -7.43
C LEU A 49 -31.14 -5.11 -7.45
N ILE A 50 -30.51 -6.09 -6.84
CA ILE A 50 -31.01 -7.45 -6.76
C ILE A 50 -31.26 -7.79 -5.29
N ALA A 51 -32.48 -8.26 -4.98
CA ALA A 51 -32.87 -8.66 -3.65
C ALA A 51 -33.72 -9.94 -3.64
N ARG A 52 -33.80 -10.59 -2.50
CA ARG A 52 -34.74 -11.67 -2.21
C ARG A 52 -35.67 -11.29 -1.08
N GLU A 53 -36.86 -11.86 -1.04
CA GLU A 53 -37.78 -11.72 0.08
C GLU A 53 -37.32 -12.58 1.26
N THR A 54 -37.38 -12.02 2.47
CA THR A 54 -37.19 -12.72 3.75
C THR A 54 -38.34 -12.37 4.67
N ASP A 55 -38.45 -13.03 5.83
CA ASP A 55 -39.45 -12.72 6.84
C ASP A 55 -39.36 -11.29 7.38
N GLU A 56 -38.14 -10.68 7.28
CA GLU A 56 -37.83 -9.33 7.75
C GLU A 56 -38.00 -8.26 6.66
N GLY A 57 -38.10 -8.65 5.39
CA GLY A 57 -38.20 -7.72 4.26
C GLY A 57 -37.33 -8.12 3.05
N LEU A 58 -36.97 -7.14 2.22
CA LEU A 58 -36.12 -7.34 1.03
C LEU A 58 -34.66 -7.28 1.42
N MET A 59 -33.95 -8.43 1.38
CA MET A 59 -32.53 -8.54 1.64
C MET A 59 -31.75 -8.45 0.33
N LEU A 60 -30.75 -7.56 0.29
CA LEU A 60 -29.88 -7.37 -0.87
C LEU A 60 -29.05 -8.62 -1.18
N VAL A 61 -28.93 -8.92 -2.45
CA VAL A 61 -28.01 -9.91 -3.02
C VAL A 61 -26.92 -9.19 -3.84
N ASP A 62 -27.30 -8.13 -4.56
CA ASP A 62 -26.37 -7.25 -5.26
C ASP A 62 -26.86 -5.80 -5.25
N GLY A 63 -25.92 -4.85 -5.43
CA GLY A 63 -26.20 -3.43 -5.46
C GLY A 63 -26.09 -2.73 -4.09
N HIS A 64 -25.36 -3.30 -3.12
CA HIS A 64 -25.12 -2.71 -1.81
C HIS A 64 -24.55 -1.29 -1.93
N LEU A 65 -23.53 -1.08 -2.77
CA LEU A 65 -22.95 0.24 -3.01
C LEU A 65 -23.99 1.26 -3.48
N ARG A 66 -24.90 0.88 -4.40
CA ARG A 66 -25.95 1.76 -4.91
C ARG A 66 -26.93 2.14 -3.80
N ALA A 67 -27.32 1.19 -2.96
CA ALA A 67 -28.18 1.46 -1.82
C ALA A 67 -27.51 2.37 -0.78
N GLU A 68 -26.27 2.11 -0.43
CA GLU A 68 -25.46 2.89 0.52
C GLU A 68 -25.23 4.33 0.02
N THR A 69 -25.00 4.48 -1.28
CA THR A 69 -24.70 5.78 -1.90
C THR A 69 -25.91 6.69 -2.01
N THR A 70 -27.12 6.13 -2.11
CA THR A 70 -28.36 6.87 -2.32
C THR A 70 -29.48 6.44 -1.34
N PRO A 71 -29.26 6.54 -0.02
CA PRO A 71 -30.12 5.96 1.02
C PRO A 71 -31.57 6.49 0.99
N ASP A 72 -31.75 7.75 0.64
CA ASP A 72 -33.07 8.41 0.60
C ASP A 72 -33.78 8.28 -0.75
N SER A 73 -33.15 7.69 -1.76
CA SER A 73 -33.71 7.57 -3.10
C SER A 73 -34.61 6.35 -3.23
N VAL A 74 -35.59 6.47 -4.14
CA VAL A 74 -36.41 5.32 -4.58
C VAL A 74 -35.68 4.59 -5.70
N VAL A 75 -35.23 3.37 -5.42
CA VAL A 75 -34.40 2.57 -6.30
C VAL A 75 -35.16 1.43 -6.97
N PRO A 76 -34.83 1.05 -8.22
CA PRO A 76 -35.38 -0.13 -8.86
C PRO A 76 -34.72 -1.39 -8.30
N VAL A 77 -35.51 -2.39 -7.92
CA VAL A 77 -35.08 -3.66 -7.35
C VAL A 77 -35.70 -4.83 -8.09
N LEU A 78 -34.87 -5.73 -8.61
CA LEU A 78 -35.31 -7.04 -9.10
C LEU A 78 -35.46 -7.97 -7.88
N VAL A 79 -36.68 -8.35 -7.59
CA VAL A 79 -36.99 -9.31 -6.55
C VAL A 79 -36.90 -10.71 -7.14
N LEU A 80 -36.05 -11.54 -6.55
CA LEU A 80 -35.82 -12.90 -7.02
C LEU A 80 -36.55 -13.93 -6.17
N ASP A 81 -37.01 -14.98 -6.83
CA ASP A 81 -37.52 -16.21 -6.22
C ASP A 81 -36.37 -17.19 -5.98
N ILE A 82 -35.52 -16.90 -4.98
CA ILE A 82 -34.33 -17.71 -4.62
C ILE A 82 -34.32 -17.96 -3.11
N ASN A 83 -33.75 -19.09 -2.73
CA ASN A 83 -33.48 -19.38 -1.33
C ASN A 83 -32.14 -18.78 -0.87
N GLU A 84 -31.82 -18.92 0.42
CA GLU A 84 -30.59 -18.35 1.01
C GLU A 84 -29.32 -18.91 0.37
N SER A 85 -29.24 -20.22 0.17
CA SER A 85 -28.05 -20.85 -0.43
C SER A 85 -27.81 -20.39 -1.88
N GLU A 86 -28.88 -20.18 -2.64
CA GLU A 86 -28.78 -19.63 -4.00
C GLU A 86 -28.34 -18.16 -3.98
N ALA A 87 -28.80 -17.37 -3.01
CA ALA A 87 -28.36 -16.00 -2.81
C ALA A 87 -26.87 -15.93 -2.41
N ASP A 88 -26.43 -16.80 -1.50
CA ASP A 88 -25.03 -16.92 -1.10
C ASP A 88 -24.12 -17.29 -2.29
N LEU A 89 -24.57 -18.20 -3.14
CA LEU A 89 -23.84 -18.55 -4.37
C LEU A 89 -23.72 -17.35 -5.31
N MET A 90 -24.81 -16.59 -5.52
CA MET A 90 -24.77 -15.39 -6.35
C MET A 90 -23.84 -14.34 -5.76
N LEU A 91 -23.93 -14.06 -4.46
CA LEU A 91 -23.07 -13.09 -3.75
C LEU A 91 -21.59 -13.46 -3.89
N ALA A 92 -21.25 -14.74 -3.87
CA ALA A 92 -19.87 -15.21 -3.99
C ALA A 92 -19.35 -15.24 -5.44
N THR A 93 -20.21 -15.24 -6.47
CA THR A 93 -19.77 -15.56 -7.84
C THR A 93 -20.03 -14.47 -8.88
N LEU A 94 -21.01 -13.58 -8.71
CA LEU A 94 -21.36 -12.60 -9.76
C LEU A 94 -20.18 -11.69 -10.11
N ASP A 95 -19.50 -11.12 -9.13
CA ASP A 95 -18.36 -10.24 -9.37
C ASP A 95 -17.11 -10.96 -9.85
N PRO A 96 -16.70 -12.08 -9.23
CA PRO A 96 -15.60 -12.86 -9.78
C PRO A 96 -15.81 -13.25 -11.25
N LEU A 97 -17.06 -13.62 -11.64
CA LEU A 97 -17.37 -13.91 -13.05
C LEU A 97 -17.27 -12.67 -13.94
N ALA A 98 -17.76 -11.51 -13.48
CA ALA A 98 -17.59 -10.26 -14.22
C ALA A 98 -16.11 -9.87 -14.37
N ALA A 99 -15.32 -10.04 -13.31
CA ALA A 99 -13.89 -9.74 -13.31
C ALA A 99 -13.05 -10.69 -14.21
N MET A 100 -13.56 -11.87 -14.55
CA MET A 100 -12.88 -12.80 -15.47
C MET A 100 -13.01 -12.42 -16.94
N ALA A 101 -13.83 -11.42 -17.30
CA ALA A 101 -13.97 -10.97 -18.66
C ALA A 101 -12.67 -10.32 -19.16
N GLY A 102 -12.17 -10.77 -20.31
CA GLY A 102 -11.06 -10.11 -20.99
C GLY A 102 -11.51 -8.78 -21.63
N LYS A 103 -10.57 -7.90 -21.93
CA LYS A 103 -10.82 -6.63 -22.62
C LYS A 103 -10.20 -6.63 -24.01
N ASP A 104 -10.86 -5.95 -24.95
CA ASP A 104 -10.29 -5.58 -26.23
C ASP A 104 -9.83 -4.12 -26.14
N ASP A 105 -8.52 -3.92 -26.09
CA ASP A 105 -7.93 -2.60 -25.87
C ASP A 105 -8.24 -1.61 -27.03
N ASN A 106 -8.41 -2.09 -28.26
CA ASN A 106 -8.75 -1.22 -29.40
C ASN A 106 -10.21 -0.74 -29.30
N VAL A 107 -11.11 -1.64 -28.97
CA VAL A 107 -12.53 -1.31 -28.81
C VAL A 107 -12.72 -0.38 -27.60
N LEU A 108 -12.03 -0.64 -26.49
CA LEU A 108 -12.06 0.20 -25.31
C LEU A 108 -11.51 1.61 -25.61
N SER A 109 -10.36 1.73 -26.25
CA SER A 109 -9.75 3.02 -26.61
C SER A 109 -10.69 3.84 -27.51
N ASN A 110 -11.32 3.20 -28.50
CA ASN A 110 -12.31 3.86 -29.35
C ASN A 110 -13.52 4.36 -28.55
N LEU A 111 -14.04 3.54 -27.62
CA LEU A 111 -15.14 3.94 -26.75
C LEU A 111 -14.76 5.16 -25.91
N LEU A 112 -13.61 5.11 -25.22
CA LEU A 112 -13.12 6.18 -24.36
C LEU A 112 -12.91 7.49 -25.13
N SER A 113 -12.52 7.44 -26.41
CA SER A 113 -12.37 8.63 -27.25
C SER A 113 -13.70 9.34 -27.58
N THR A 114 -14.84 8.69 -27.37
CA THR A 114 -16.19 9.22 -27.65
C THR A 114 -16.96 9.60 -26.40
N VAL A 115 -16.47 9.21 -25.22
CA VAL A 115 -17.11 9.52 -23.94
C VAL A 115 -16.50 10.79 -23.36
N SER A 116 -17.34 11.69 -22.84
CA SER A 116 -16.93 12.90 -22.12
C SER A 116 -17.86 13.12 -20.94
N THR A 117 -17.32 13.63 -19.84
CA THR A 117 -18.07 13.99 -18.63
C THR A 117 -17.46 15.24 -18.01
N ASP A 118 -18.30 16.07 -17.39
CA ASP A 118 -17.86 17.22 -16.59
C ASP A 118 -17.67 16.86 -15.12
N ASN A 119 -17.96 15.60 -14.74
CA ASN A 119 -17.81 15.12 -13.36
C ASN A 119 -16.40 14.61 -13.12
N GLU A 120 -15.67 15.27 -12.22
CA GLU A 120 -14.27 14.95 -11.92
C GLU A 120 -14.06 13.49 -11.45
N SER A 121 -14.97 12.94 -10.65
CA SER A 121 -14.88 11.56 -10.16
C SER A 121 -15.11 10.53 -11.26
N VAL A 122 -16.05 10.82 -12.18
CA VAL A 122 -16.29 9.97 -13.36
C VAL A 122 -15.13 10.08 -14.34
N GLN A 123 -14.59 11.29 -14.55
CA GLN A 123 -13.42 11.51 -15.41
C GLN A 123 -12.20 10.74 -14.86
N GLY A 124 -11.94 10.83 -13.55
CA GLY A 124 -10.88 10.06 -12.91
C GLY A 124 -11.02 8.53 -13.11
N LEU A 125 -12.25 8.01 -13.10
CA LEU A 125 -12.52 6.61 -13.42
C LEU A 125 -12.19 6.31 -14.89
N LEU A 126 -12.60 7.16 -15.85
CA LEU A 126 -12.32 6.98 -17.28
C LEU A 126 -10.82 7.04 -17.58
N ASP A 127 -10.10 7.94 -16.90
CA ASP A 127 -8.64 8.06 -17.01
C ASP A 127 -7.94 6.79 -16.48
N ALA A 128 -8.39 6.27 -15.35
CA ALA A 128 -7.89 5.01 -14.81
C ALA A 128 -8.12 3.84 -15.80
N VAL A 129 -9.33 3.73 -16.37
CA VAL A 129 -9.65 2.73 -17.39
C VAL A 129 -8.77 2.87 -18.62
N SER A 130 -8.47 4.09 -19.07
CA SER A 130 -7.58 4.39 -20.20
C SER A 130 -6.13 3.96 -19.92
N ASN A 131 -5.67 4.10 -18.66
CA ASN A 131 -4.32 3.76 -18.23
C ASN A 131 -4.12 2.29 -17.86
N GLY A 132 -5.03 1.41 -18.25
CA GLY A 132 -4.92 -0.03 -18.02
C GLY A 132 -5.59 -0.48 -16.72
N TYR A 133 -6.66 0.20 -16.35
CA TYR A 133 -7.50 -0.12 -15.20
C TYR A 133 -7.82 -1.62 -15.09
N GLU A 134 -7.54 -2.16 -13.93
CA GLU A 134 -8.01 -3.46 -13.50
C GLU A 134 -9.17 -3.27 -12.48
N PRO A 135 -10.33 -3.93 -12.68
CA PRO A 135 -11.58 -3.65 -11.94
C PRO A 135 -11.51 -3.69 -10.41
N LEU A 136 -10.48 -4.32 -9.84
CA LEU A 136 -10.27 -4.41 -8.39
C LEU A 136 -9.47 -3.23 -7.80
N THR A 137 -9.01 -2.31 -8.62
CA THR A 137 -8.27 -1.10 -8.22
C THR A 137 -9.10 0.18 -8.33
N LEU A 138 -10.43 0.09 -8.29
CA LEU A 138 -11.28 1.27 -8.14
C LEU A 138 -11.07 1.88 -6.76
N VAL A 139 -10.17 2.67 -6.78
CA VAL A 139 -9.75 3.88 -6.17
C VAL A 139 -10.81 4.45 -5.24
N GLY A 140 -10.44 4.47 -3.97
CA GLY A 140 -10.77 5.59 -3.11
C GLY A 140 -10.35 6.92 -3.77
N PRO A 141 -10.60 8.06 -3.16
CA PRO A 141 -10.27 9.36 -3.74
C PRO A 141 -8.89 9.28 -4.36
N GLN A 142 -8.73 9.91 -5.57
CA GLN A 142 -7.42 10.02 -6.24
C GLN A 142 -6.39 10.12 -5.14
N PRO A 143 -5.33 9.28 -5.12
CA PRO A 143 -4.37 9.34 -4.05
C PRO A 143 -4.05 10.81 -3.89
N GLN A 144 -4.44 11.41 -2.76
CA GLN A 144 -4.01 12.77 -2.46
C GLN A 144 -2.51 12.70 -2.65
N GLU A 145 -1.99 13.50 -3.58
CA GLU A 145 -0.54 13.62 -3.72
C GLU A 145 -0.04 13.88 -2.31
N GLU A 146 0.82 12.99 -1.82
CA GLU A 146 1.35 13.17 -0.48
C GLU A 146 2.19 14.45 -0.48
N VAL A 147 1.67 15.50 0.15
CA VAL A 147 2.35 16.80 0.25
C VAL A 147 3.31 16.82 1.46
N PHE A 148 3.51 15.70 2.13
CA PHE A 148 4.34 15.60 3.33
C PHE A 148 5.83 15.51 2.97
N ASP A 149 6.62 16.47 3.43
CA ASP A 149 8.08 16.46 3.30
C ASP A 149 8.69 15.53 4.36
N VAL A 150 8.88 14.27 3.97
CA VAL A 150 9.44 13.23 4.85
C VAL A 150 10.88 13.54 5.22
N ASP A 151 11.66 14.11 4.30
CA ASP A 151 13.07 14.43 4.57
C ASP A 151 13.17 15.55 5.61
N ALA A 152 12.35 16.59 5.50
CA ALA A 152 12.28 17.65 6.52
C ALA A 152 11.82 17.10 7.89
N ALA A 153 10.87 16.18 7.91
CA ALA A 153 10.41 15.56 9.16
C ALA A 153 11.50 14.68 9.81
N ILE A 154 12.27 13.93 9.01
CA ILE A 154 13.41 13.16 9.51
C ILE A 154 14.51 14.09 10.02
N ASP A 155 14.82 15.16 9.31
CA ASP A 155 15.78 16.17 9.75
C ASP A 155 15.37 16.81 11.09
N GLU A 156 14.07 17.11 11.27
CA GLU A 156 13.52 17.64 12.52
C GLU A 156 13.75 16.70 13.70
N VAL A 157 13.37 15.41 13.55
CA VAL A 157 13.51 14.42 14.64
C VAL A 157 14.96 13.98 14.87
N SER A 158 15.87 14.26 13.95
CA SER A 158 17.30 13.93 14.05
C SER A 158 18.10 14.96 14.83
N GLN A 159 17.50 16.10 15.22
CA GLN A 159 18.18 17.09 16.06
C GLN A 159 18.53 16.48 17.42
N GLU A 160 19.69 16.90 17.99
CA GLU A 160 20.16 16.36 19.27
C GLU A 160 19.23 16.65 20.45
N ASP A 161 18.50 17.75 20.39
CA ASP A 161 17.57 18.22 21.42
C ASP A 161 16.13 17.72 21.21
N TYR A 162 15.85 16.98 20.14
CA TYR A 162 14.52 16.43 19.90
C TYR A 162 14.13 15.41 20.97
N GLN A 163 12.97 15.62 21.57
CA GLN A 163 12.41 14.71 22.57
C GLN A 163 11.25 13.91 21.94
N PRO A 164 11.43 12.60 21.68
CA PRO A 164 10.36 11.80 21.10
C PRO A 164 9.10 11.77 21.97
N VAL A 165 7.95 11.89 21.32
CA VAL A 165 6.64 11.70 21.95
C VAL A 165 6.37 10.21 22.16
N SER A 166 6.73 9.39 21.18
CA SER A 166 6.66 7.94 21.26
C SER A 166 7.74 7.37 22.18
N GLN A 167 7.43 6.27 22.83
CA GLN A 167 8.35 5.54 23.73
C GLN A 167 8.31 4.05 23.40
N SER A 168 9.41 3.35 23.67
CA SER A 168 9.45 1.90 23.51
C SER A 168 8.31 1.22 24.28
N GLY A 169 7.59 0.34 23.61
CA GLY A 169 6.41 -0.36 24.14
C GLY A 169 5.07 0.35 23.88
N ASP A 170 5.07 1.57 23.31
CA ASP A 170 3.83 2.26 22.96
C ASP A 170 3.11 1.60 21.79
N ILE A 171 1.78 1.61 21.85
CA ILE A 171 0.89 1.33 20.74
C ILE A 171 0.14 2.61 20.36
N TRP A 172 0.19 2.95 19.09
CA TRP A 172 -0.60 4.02 18.52
C TRP A 172 -1.71 3.45 17.63
N LEU A 173 -2.92 3.98 17.80
CA LEU A 173 -4.09 3.67 16.96
C LEU A 173 -4.28 4.79 15.95
N LEU A 174 -4.22 4.42 14.67
CA LEU A 174 -4.35 5.30 13.52
C LEU A 174 -5.55 4.82 12.69
N ASN A 175 -6.76 5.20 13.08
CA ASN A 175 -8.02 4.61 12.58
C ASN A 175 -7.99 3.06 12.71
N ASN A 176 -7.98 2.36 11.58
CA ASN A 176 -7.93 0.90 11.53
C ASN A 176 -6.50 0.33 11.63
N HIS A 177 -5.48 1.18 11.66
CA HIS A 177 -4.09 0.73 11.73
C HIS A 177 -3.58 0.74 13.18
N ARG A 178 -2.51 0.00 13.39
CA ARG A 178 -1.77 -0.03 14.65
C ARG A 178 -0.28 0.14 14.38
N LEU A 179 0.33 1.09 15.05
CA LEU A 179 1.78 1.28 15.06
C LEU A 179 2.31 0.94 16.45
N MET A 180 3.35 0.13 16.53
CA MET A 180 4.07 -0.14 17.74
C MET A 180 5.49 0.39 17.69
N CYS A 181 5.88 1.11 18.73
CA CYS A 181 7.29 1.39 19.00
C CYS A 181 7.89 0.19 19.73
N GLY A 182 8.60 -0.71 19.01
CA GLY A 182 9.05 -1.97 19.57
C GLY A 182 10.01 -2.77 18.70
N ASP A 183 10.38 -3.95 19.19
CA ASP A 183 11.32 -4.85 18.52
C ASP A 183 10.57 -5.94 17.75
N SER A 184 10.78 -5.97 16.42
CA SER A 184 10.18 -6.95 15.51
C SER A 184 10.61 -8.40 15.76
N THR A 185 11.67 -8.62 16.51
CA THR A 185 12.16 -9.94 16.93
C THR A 185 11.59 -10.36 18.28
N SER A 186 10.93 -9.44 19.00
CA SER A 186 10.26 -9.71 20.28
C SER A 186 8.87 -10.29 20.06
N ARG A 187 8.66 -11.55 20.50
CA ARG A 187 7.33 -12.19 20.44
C ARG A 187 6.28 -11.43 21.26
N GLU A 188 6.68 -10.81 22.37
CA GLU A 188 5.79 -10.03 23.23
C GLU A 188 5.28 -8.79 22.48
N ASP A 189 6.19 -8.06 21.84
CA ASP A 189 5.87 -6.84 21.09
C ASP A 189 5.00 -7.15 19.88
N VAL A 190 5.36 -8.19 19.11
CA VAL A 190 4.54 -8.63 17.96
C VAL A 190 3.13 -9.04 18.42
N ASN A 191 2.99 -9.79 19.49
CA ASN A 191 1.68 -10.16 20.02
C ASN A 191 0.87 -8.94 20.49
N LYS A 192 1.51 -7.96 21.12
CA LYS A 192 0.90 -6.71 21.58
C LYS A 192 0.43 -5.87 20.38
N LEU A 193 1.27 -5.73 19.34
CA LEU A 193 0.90 -5.07 18.10
C LEU A 193 -0.32 -5.73 17.44
N LEU A 194 -0.26 -7.03 17.24
CA LEU A 194 -1.29 -7.79 16.53
C LEU A 194 -2.60 -7.88 17.29
N ASN A 195 -2.57 -7.90 18.63
CA ASN A 195 -3.76 -7.98 19.49
C ASN A 195 -4.77 -9.04 19.03
N GLY A 196 -4.28 -10.23 18.67
CA GLY A 196 -5.08 -11.35 18.16
C GLY A 196 -5.43 -11.32 16.67
N ASN A 197 -5.13 -10.24 15.97
CA ASN A 197 -5.32 -10.16 14.51
C ASN A 197 -4.23 -10.95 13.78
N LYS A 198 -4.55 -11.37 12.54
CA LYS A 198 -3.65 -12.16 11.70
C LYS A 198 -3.55 -11.57 10.30
N PRO A 199 -2.78 -10.48 10.12
CA PRO A 199 -2.53 -9.94 8.78
C PRO A 199 -1.93 -11.03 7.88
N ASN A 200 -2.41 -11.14 6.64
CA ASN A 200 -2.00 -12.18 5.72
C ASN A 200 -0.78 -11.79 4.88
N LEU A 201 -0.56 -10.50 4.69
CA LEU A 201 0.44 -9.96 3.77
C LEU A 201 1.48 -9.14 4.53
N CYS A 202 2.75 -9.53 4.44
CA CYS A 202 3.88 -8.72 4.86
C CYS A 202 4.50 -8.02 3.65
N VAL A 203 4.63 -6.69 3.71
CA VAL A 203 5.35 -5.89 2.71
C VAL A 203 6.31 -4.99 3.46
N THR A 204 7.61 -5.15 3.24
CA THR A 204 8.60 -4.56 4.13
C THR A 204 9.96 -4.30 3.49
N ASP A 205 10.65 -3.31 4.03
CA ASP A 205 12.00 -2.89 3.67
C ASP A 205 12.94 -2.98 4.89
N PRO A 206 13.43 -4.19 5.24
CA PRO A 206 14.25 -4.38 6.42
C PRO A 206 15.63 -3.74 6.26
N PRO A 207 16.35 -3.46 7.36
CA PRO A 207 17.78 -3.16 7.30
C PRO A 207 18.55 -4.29 6.59
N TYR A 208 19.50 -3.93 5.71
CA TYR A 208 20.14 -4.90 4.81
C TYR A 208 21.46 -5.48 5.32
N GLY A 209 21.98 -5.00 6.45
CA GLY A 209 23.29 -5.40 6.96
C GLY A 209 24.46 -4.76 6.20
N VAL A 210 24.21 -3.68 5.48
CA VAL A 210 25.24 -3.01 4.66
C VAL A 210 26.14 -2.07 5.45
N ASN A 211 25.86 -1.87 6.75
CA ASN A 211 26.58 -0.91 7.63
C ASN A 211 26.65 0.47 6.95
N TYR A 212 25.50 0.99 6.53
CA TYR A 212 25.43 2.23 5.78
C TYR A 212 25.95 3.41 6.61
N GLN A 213 27.12 3.89 6.26
CA GLN A 213 27.73 5.07 6.87
C GLN A 213 27.63 6.26 5.89
N PRO A 214 26.77 7.25 6.14
CA PRO A 214 26.66 8.43 5.26
C PRO A 214 27.98 9.19 5.07
N SER A 215 28.89 9.10 6.04
CA SER A 215 30.21 9.75 6.03
C SER A 215 31.16 9.26 4.92
N TRP A 216 30.95 8.07 4.33
CA TRP A 216 31.87 7.57 3.28
C TRP A 216 31.89 8.44 2.02
N ARG A 217 30.81 9.18 1.73
CA ARG A 217 30.74 10.10 0.58
C ARG A 217 31.73 11.26 0.70
N HIS A 218 32.08 11.65 1.91
CA HIS A 218 33.09 12.67 2.18
C HIS A 218 34.51 12.14 2.05
N ILE A 219 34.71 10.81 2.14
CA ILE A 219 36.04 10.17 2.06
C ILE A 219 36.54 10.05 0.61
N ILE A 220 35.64 10.19 -0.41
CA ILE A 220 35.98 9.99 -1.83
C ILE A 220 36.72 11.19 -2.45
N GLY A 221 36.89 12.29 -1.72
CA GLY A 221 37.73 13.38 -2.18
C GLY A 221 37.17 14.26 -3.29
N TRP A 222 35.85 14.34 -3.42
CA TRP A 222 35.23 15.30 -4.35
C TRP A 222 34.28 16.25 -3.59
N CYS A 223 34.68 17.48 -3.42
CA CYS A 223 33.84 18.56 -2.96
C CYS A 223 33.55 19.51 -4.12
N ARG A 224 32.28 19.66 -4.46
CA ARG A 224 31.83 20.54 -5.55
C ARG A 224 32.16 22.02 -5.26
N ASP A 225 32.12 22.41 -3.97
CA ASP A 225 32.29 23.79 -3.55
C ASP A 225 33.78 24.21 -3.51
N CYS A 226 34.68 23.24 -3.35
CA CYS A 226 36.14 23.49 -3.32
C CYS A 226 36.84 23.17 -4.63
N ASN A 227 36.20 22.44 -5.53
CA ASN A 227 36.76 21.98 -6.81
C ASN A 227 38.16 21.37 -6.71
N THR A 228 38.44 20.57 -5.66
CA THR A 228 39.73 19.95 -5.40
C THR A 228 39.64 18.43 -5.36
N ASP A 229 40.61 17.75 -6.02
CA ASP A 229 40.70 16.29 -6.13
C ASP A 229 41.59 15.66 -5.03
N ALA A 230 41.81 16.31 -3.91
CA ALA A 230 42.73 15.85 -2.86
C ALA A 230 41.96 15.22 -1.67
N PRO A 231 42.54 14.23 -0.96
CA PRO A 231 41.91 13.70 0.27
C PRO A 231 41.88 14.81 1.32
N TYR A 232 40.67 15.02 1.91
CA TYR A 232 40.42 16.12 2.82
C TYR A 232 41.00 15.90 4.21
N PRO A 233 41.61 16.95 4.83
CA PRO A 233 41.90 16.93 6.25
C PRO A 233 40.59 16.97 7.08
N PRO A 234 40.61 16.47 8.33
CA PRO A 234 39.43 16.45 9.22
C PRO A 234 38.79 17.83 9.45
N GLU A 235 39.58 18.90 9.35
CA GLU A 235 39.16 20.29 9.55
C GLU A 235 38.27 20.83 8.42
N HIS A 236 38.21 20.13 7.29
CA HIS A 236 37.35 20.55 6.16
C HIS A 236 35.87 20.46 6.46
N ASN A 237 35.48 19.62 7.42
CA ASN A 237 34.10 19.45 7.85
C ASN A 237 33.56 20.62 8.68
N GLU A 238 34.46 21.47 9.25
CA GLU A 238 34.05 22.60 10.10
C GLU A 238 33.79 23.88 9.31
N THR A 239 34.39 24.02 8.11
CA THR A 239 34.36 25.27 7.32
C THR A 239 33.30 25.29 6.22
N HIS A 240 32.80 24.15 5.78
CA HIS A 240 31.72 24.03 4.83
C HIS A 240 30.46 23.50 5.58
N ASN A 241 29.50 24.38 5.71
CA ASN A 241 28.18 24.16 6.35
C ASN A 241 27.33 23.14 5.56
N GLY A 242 27.96 22.04 5.11
CA GLY A 242 27.27 20.88 4.55
C GLY A 242 26.46 20.25 5.68
N LYS A 243 25.14 20.38 5.61
CA LYS A 243 24.21 19.70 6.52
C LYS A 243 24.66 18.24 6.61
N ARG A 244 25.12 17.80 7.78
CA ARG A 244 25.38 16.40 8.08
C ARG A 244 24.09 15.66 7.84
N ARG A 245 24.08 14.74 6.88
CA ARG A 245 23.01 13.77 6.76
C ARG A 245 23.12 12.83 7.93
N VAL A 246 22.28 13.02 8.90
CA VAL A 246 22.15 12.15 10.06
C VAL A 246 21.03 11.18 9.74
N GLY A 247 21.35 9.94 9.54
CA GLY A 247 20.40 8.85 9.33
C GLY A 247 21.19 7.54 9.47
N GLU A 248 21.56 7.20 10.70
CA GLU A 248 21.99 5.84 10.98
C GLU A 248 20.76 4.95 10.96
N VAL A 249 20.80 3.87 10.18
CA VAL A 249 19.78 2.83 10.19
C VAL A 249 20.12 1.90 11.34
N SER A 250 19.21 1.82 12.33
CA SER A 250 19.38 0.91 13.47
C SER A 250 19.41 -0.53 13.00
N ASN A 251 20.32 -1.34 13.55
CA ASN A 251 20.52 -2.75 13.21
C ASN A 251 20.90 -3.04 11.74
N ASP A 252 21.56 -2.08 11.06
CA ASP A 252 22.07 -2.29 9.69
C ASP A 252 23.38 -3.08 9.65
N ASP A 253 23.67 -3.83 10.70
CA ASP A 253 24.82 -4.75 10.84
C ASP A 253 24.43 -6.22 10.58
N GLN A 254 23.15 -6.52 10.38
CA GLN A 254 22.63 -7.88 10.11
C GLN A 254 21.66 -7.90 8.92
N ALA A 255 21.70 -9.00 8.16
CA ALA A 255 20.80 -9.27 7.04
C ALA A 255 19.85 -10.45 7.31
N ASP A 256 20.09 -11.25 8.36
CA ASP A 256 19.26 -12.39 8.73
C ASP A 256 18.12 -11.96 9.70
N TRP A 257 16.94 -11.75 9.15
CA TRP A 257 15.73 -11.39 9.89
C TRP A 257 14.79 -12.60 10.11
N SER A 258 15.32 -13.82 10.11
CA SER A 258 14.52 -15.04 10.31
C SER A 258 13.74 -15.03 11.64
N ALA A 259 14.26 -14.37 12.69
CA ALA A 259 13.55 -14.19 13.95
C ALA A 259 12.25 -13.39 13.77
N ALA A 260 12.28 -12.28 13.01
CA ALA A 260 11.10 -11.47 12.71
C ALA A 260 10.13 -12.20 11.79
N TRP A 261 10.62 -12.84 10.72
CA TRP A 261 9.78 -13.61 9.78
C TRP A 261 9.05 -14.77 10.46
N SER A 262 9.68 -15.41 11.44
CA SER A 262 9.09 -16.52 12.20
C SER A 262 7.93 -16.09 13.10
N LEU A 263 7.84 -14.80 13.46
CA LEU A 263 6.77 -14.22 14.25
C LEU A 263 5.59 -13.70 13.41
N PHE A 264 5.78 -13.52 12.12
CA PHE A 264 4.71 -13.11 11.22
C PHE A 264 3.67 -14.24 11.07
N PRO A 265 2.38 -13.99 11.38
CA PRO A 265 1.35 -15.04 11.38
C PRO A 265 0.78 -15.35 10.00
N GLY A 266 1.03 -14.51 9.01
CA GLY A 266 0.43 -14.60 7.68
C GLY A 266 1.20 -15.47 6.70
N ASN A 267 0.74 -15.49 5.45
CA ASN A 267 1.20 -16.45 4.45
C ASN A 267 2.05 -15.84 3.34
N VAL A 268 2.01 -14.52 3.15
CA VAL A 268 2.66 -13.86 2.00
C VAL A 268 3.66 -12.83 2.48
N VAL A 269 4.89 -12.89 1.96
CA VAL A 269 5.94 -11.92 2.26
C VAL A 269 6.49 -11.32 0.97
N TYR A 270 6.60 -9.99 0.97
CA TYR A 270 7.41 -9.21 0.07
C TYR A 270 8.48 -8.50 0.88
N SER A 271 9.73 -8.90 0.69
CA SER A 271 10.87 -8.32 1.41
C SER A 271 11.88 -7.75 0.44
N TYR A 272 12.15 -6.46 0.56
CA TYR A 272 13.23 -5.80 -0.15
C TYR A 272 14.59 -6.31 0.33
N SER A 273 15.61 -6.17 -0.52
CA SER A 273 16.98 -6.55 -0.24
C SER A 273 17.96 -5.67 -1.01
N ALA A 274 19.12 -5.40 -0.42
CA ALA A 274 20.23 -4.84 -1.16
C ALA A 274 20.72 -5.81 -2.24
N GLY A 275 21.45 -5.30 -3.23
CA GLY A 275 22.04 -6.12 -4.28
C GLY A 275 23.20 -7.01 -3.80
N GLY A 276 23.64 -7.91 -4.66
CA GLY A 276 24.76 -8.80 -4.38
C GLY A 276 24.44 -9.95 -3.42
N GLY A 277 25.31 -10.20 -2.45
CA GLY A 277 25.17 -11.30 -1.48
C GLY A 277 23.93 -11.17 -0.60
N PHE A 278 23.51 -9.96 -0.28
CA PHE A 278 22.37 -9.68 0.58
C PHE A 278 21.03 -10.24 0.05
N VAL A 279 20.90 -10.35 -1.28
CA VAL A 279 19.74 -11.01 -1.90
C VAL A 279 19.66 -12.48 -1.46
N VAL A 280 20.80 -13.15 -1.39
CA VAL A 280 20.88 -14.54 -0.96
C VAL A 280 20.57 -14.65 0.53
N ASP A 281 21.16 -13.79 1.36
CA ASP A 281 20.97 -13.81 2.81
C ASP A 281 19.49 -13.58 3.18
N THR A 282 18.83 -12.60 2.52
CA THR A 282 17.40 -12.34 2.70
C THR A 282 16.55 -13.55 2.27
N GLY A 283 16.86 -14.17 1.12
CA GLY A 283 16.18 -15.36 0.63
C GLY A 283 16.34 -16.53 1.58
N ASP A 284 17.54 -16.78 2.08
CA ASP A 284 17.83 -17.85 3.04
C ASP A 284 17.11 -17.62 4.38
N ALA A 285 17.03 -16.38 4.87
CA ALA A 285 16.29 -16.04 6.08
C ALA A 285 14.79 -16.35 5.93
N LEU A 286 14.18 -16.04 4.77
CA LEU A 286 12.80 -16.39 4.47
C LEU A 286 12.60 -17.93 4.42
N VAL A 287 13.50 -18.66 3.78
CA VAL A 287 13.42 -20.14 3.70
C VAL A 287 13.56 -20.76 5.09
N LYS A 288 14.48 -20.27 5.93
CA LYS A 288 14.62 -20.68 7.35
C LYS A 288 13.34 -20.46 8.15
N SER A 289 12.53 -19.46 7.77
CA SER A 289 11.28 -19.09 8.43
C SER A 289 10.03 -19.79 7.83
N ASP A 290 10.23 -20.89 7.12
CA ASP A 290 9.19 -21.75 6.50
C ASP A 290 8.45 -21.09 5.33
N PHE A 291 9.12 -20.17 4.59
CA PHE A 291 8.61 -19.61 3.35
C PHE A 291 9.25 -20.26 2.12
N VAL A 292 8.49 -20.32 1.02
CA VAL A 292 8.95 -20.77 -0.29
C VAL A 292 9.07 -19.54 -1.19
N LEU A 293 10.27 -19.28 -1.70
CA LEU A 293 10.51 -18.21 -2.66
C LEU A 293 9.75 -18.53 -3.97
N ARG A 294 8.88 -17.62 -4.39
CA ARG A 294 8.04 -17.77 -5.59
C ARG A 294 8.59 -16.98 -6.77
N ALA A 295 9.08 -15.76 -6.52
CA ALA A 295 9.70 -14.93 -7.54
C ALA A 295 10.70 -13.95 -6.93
N GLY A 296 11.73 -13.65 -7.71
CA GLY A 296 12.55 -12.47 -7.52
C GLY A 296 12.00 -11.34 -8.40
N ILE A 297 11.68 -10.22 -7.79
CA ILE A 297 11.16 -9.04 -8.45
C ILE A 297 12.24 -7.96 -8.44
N VAL A 298 12.32 -7.20 -9.52
CA VAL A 298 13.30 -6.12 -9.68
C VAL A 298 12.55 -4.81 -9.87
N TRP A 299 12.73 -3.88 -8.95
CA TRP A 299 12.32 -2.50 -9.15
C TRP A 299 13.44 -1.73 -9.86
N ARG A 300 13.20 -1.33 -11.12
CA ARG A 300 14.13 -0.55 -11.92
C ARG A 300 14.00 0.94 -11.61
N LYS A 301 15.13 1.55 -11.21
CA LYS A 301 15.23 2.99 -10.91
C LYS A 301 15.51 3.80 -12.16
N ASN A 302 15.02 5.03 -12.19
CA ASN A 302 15.28 5.96 -13.31
C ASN A 302 16.70 6.55 -13.29
N ASN A 303 17.40 6.48 -12.17
CA ASN A 303 18.71 7.07 -11.95
C ASN A 303 19.73 6.02 -11.51
N PHE A 304 20.99 6.35 -11.65
CA PHE A 304 22.12 5.54 -11.21
C PHE A 304 22.67 6.13 -9.91
N PRO A 305 22.51 5.49 -8.74
CA PRO A 305 23.24 5.91 -7.56
C PRO A 305 24.74 5.67 -7.77
N LEU A 306 25.55 6.65 -7.41
CA LEU A 306 27.00 6.50 -7.43
C LEU A 306 27.40 5.36 -6.46
N ASN A 307 28.18 4.39 -6.96
CA ASN A 307 28.77 3.35 -6.14
C ASN A 307 30.26 3.16 -6.51
N ARG A 308 31.00 2.35 -5.73
CA ARG A 308 32.41 2.04 -5.94
C ARG A 308 32.64 0.73 -6.70
N GLY A 309 31.60 0.00 -7.03
CA GLY A 309 31.68 -1.28 -7.74
C GLY A 309 31.92 -1.11 -9.22
N ALA A 310 32.31 -2.19 -9.90
CA ALA A 310 32.40 -2.25 -11.35
C ALA A 310 31.02 -2.09 -12.06
N TYR A 311 29.95 -2.43 -11.34
CA TYR A 311 28.57 -2.28 -11.82
C TYR A 311 27.81 -1.33 -10.90
N THR A 312 27.05 -0.42 -11.49
CA THR A 312 26.13 0.48 -10.78
C THR A 312 24.76 -0.14 -10.71
N TYR A 313 24.22 -0.33 -9.49
CA TYR A 313 22.89 -0.91 -9.30
C TYR A 313 21.80 0.07 -9.73
N GLN A 314 21.18 -0.20 -10.88
CA GLN A 314 20.03 0.55 -11.38
C GLN A 314 18.70 -0.04 -10.89
N HIS A 315 18.77 -0.95 -9.94
CA HIS A 315 17.58 -1.63 -9.42
C HIS A 315 17.74 -1.96 -7.95
N GLU A 316 16.61 -2.26 -7.33
CA GLU A 316 16.52 -2.97 -6.05
C GLU A 316 15.82 -4.29 -6.24
N TYR A 317 16.15 -5.24 -5.40
CA TYR A 317 15.63 -6.58 -5.44
C TYR A 317 14.53 -6.76 -4.40
N LEU A 318 13.53 -7.57 -4.72
CA LEU A 318 12.40 -7.86 -3.86
C LEU A 318 12.07 -9.34 -3.94
N TRP A 319 12.12 -10.05 -2.83
CA TRP A 319 11.63 -11.42 -2.75
C TRP A 319 10.12 -11.45 -2.56
N TYR A 320 9.43 -12.19 -3.42
CA TYR A 320 8.05 -12.64 -3.21
C TYR A 320 8.09 -14.09 -2.72
N ALA A 321 7.57 -14.33 -1.52
CA ALA A 321 7.58 -15.64 -0.87
C ALA A 321 6.21 -15.97 -0.26
N VAL A 322 5.89 -17.25 -0.20
CA VAL A 322 4.62 -17.76 0.36
C VAL A 322 4.94 -18.87 1.36
N ARG A 323 4.24 -18.89 2.49
CA ARG A 323 4.43 -19.92 3.52
C ARG A 323 4.23 -21.30 2.94
N LYS A 324 5.07 -22.23 3.33
CA LYS A 324 5.07 -23.59 2.81
C LYS A 324 3.73 -24.29 3.06
N GLY A 325 3.12 -24.79 1.99
CA GLY A 325 1.81 -25.48 2.04
C GLY A 325 0.60 -24.54 2.00
N GLU A 326 0.78 -23.22 2.04
CA GLU A 326 -0.29 -22.22 2.11
C GLU A 326 -0.59 -21.59 0.75
N ASN A 327 -1.74 -20.88 0.69
CA ASN A 327 -2.20 -20.15 -0.47
C ASN A 327 -1.74 -18.68 -0.37
N ALA A 328 -1.34 -18.12 -1.50
CA ALA A 328 -0.93 -16.72 -1.61
C ALA A 328 -2.08 -15.72 -1.50
N SER A 329 -3.35 -16.14 -1.58
CA SER A 329 -4.50 -15.23 -1.66
C SER A 329 -4.36 -14.18 -2.76
N TRP A 330 -3.82 -14.59 -3.91
CA TRP A 330 -3.53 -13.75 -5.07
C TRP A 330 -4.83 -13.30 -5.74
N ILE A 331 -4.94 -11.99 -5.95
CA ILE A 331 -6.05 -11.32 -6.67
C ILE A 331 -5.53 -10.41 -7.78
N GLY A 332 -4.20 -10.33 -7.95
CA GLY A 332 -3.59 -9.55 -9.01
C GLY A 332 -3.71 -10.21 -10.39
N PRO A 333 -3.20 -9.54 -11.43
CA PRO A 333 -3.29 -10.03 -12.81
C PRO A 333 -2.45 -11.31 -13.01
N ASN A 334 -2.91 -12.18 -13.93
CA ASN A 334 -2.22 -13.44 -14.23
C ASN A 334 -0.88 -13.24 -14.99
N ASN A 335 -0.63 -12.04 -15.50
CA ASN A 335 0.56 -11.66 -16.27
C ASN A 335 1.42 -10.60 -15.58
N ALA A 336 1.34 -10.46 -14.26
CA ALA A 336 2.13 -9.51 -13.50
C ALA A 336 3.63 -9.67 -13.78
N SER A 337 4.29 -8.57 -14.17
CA SER A 337 5.72 -8.56 -14.46
C SER A 337 6.54 -8.64 -13.18
N THR A 338 7.68 -9.35 -13.24
CA THR A 338 8.71 -9.32 -12.20
C THR A 338 9.68 -8.14 -12.36
N VAL A 339 9.54 -7.32 -13.39
CA VAL A 339 10.28 -6.07 -13.54
C VAL A 339 9.31 -4.91 -13.35
N TRP A 340 9.57 -4.10 -12.34
CA TRP A 340 8.75 -2.96 -12.00
C TRP A 340 9.44 -1.67 -12.42
N ASP A 341 8.81 -0.95 -13.33
CA ASP A 341 9.22 0.40 -13.73
C ASP A 341 8.40 1.39 -12.90
N ILE A 342 8.91 1.72 -11.72
CA ILE A 342 8.28 2.67 -10.82
C ILE A 342 9.17 3.91 -10.77
N THR A 343 8.62 5.01 -11.23
CA THR A 343 9.28 6.31 -11.21
C THR A 343 9.25 6.86 -9.79
N LEU A 344 10.33 7.44 -9.35
CA LEU A 344 10.31 8.30 -8.16
C LEU A 344 9.48 9.54 -8.53
N ASP A 345 8.33 9.71 -7.88
CA ASP A 345 7.48 10.88 -8.11
C ASP A 345 8.25 12.18 -7.84
N LYS A 346 8.07 13.15 -8.75
CA LYS A 346 8.80 14.43 -8.66
C LYS A 346 8.43 15.25 -7.41
N ASN A 347 7.35 14.92 -6.75
CA ASN A 347 6.87 15.59 -5.55
C ASN A 347 7.30 14.92 -4.25
N VAL A 348 7.93 13.74 -4.30
CA VAL A 348 8.55 13.06 -3.16
C VAL A 348 10.06 13.17 -3.33
N GLY A 349 10.64 14.30 -2.86
CA GLY A 349 12.09 14.49 -2.83
C GLY A 349 12.81 14.32 -4.17
N VAL A 350 12.21 14.72 -5.29
CA VAL A 350 12.90 14.74 -6.57
C VAL A 350 13.76 15.96 -6.67
N LEU A 351 15.03 15.70 -6.72
CA LEU A 351 16.09 16.62 -7.06
C LEU A 351 15.71 17.41 -8.33
N THR A 352 15.30 18.68 -8.18
CA THR A 352 15.46 19.67 -9.24
C THR A 352 16.96 19.82 -9.53
N ASP A 353 17.35 20.45 -10.65
CA ASP A 353 18.78 20.74 -10.91
C ASP A 353 19.41 21.60 -9.79
N ALA A 354 18.60 22.31 -9.00
CA ALA A 354 18.99 23.00 -7.77
C ALA A 354 19.13 22.04 -6.58
N ASP A 355 18.32 20.96 -6.51
CA ASP A 355 18.33 19.95 -5.44
C ASP A 355 19.38 18.85 -5.65
N LYS A 356 20.06 18.82 -6.80
CA LYS A 356 21.23 17.94 -7.01
C LYS A 356 22.39 18.29 -6.07
N THR A 357 22.28 19.39 -5.35
CA THR A 357 23.26 19.86 -4.36
C THR A 357 22.95 19.45 -2.93
N ASP A 358 21.64 19.24 -2.58
CA ASP A 358 21.20 18.82 -1.24
C ASP A 358 20.47 17.49 -1.37
N GLY A 359 21.19 16.43 -1.16
CA GLY A 359 20.74 15.07 -1.29
C GLY A 359 19.64 14.69 -0.30
N GLY A 360 18.41 14.50 -0.79
CA GLY A 360 17.32 13.88 -0.09
C GLY A 360 17.67 12.47 0.44
N HIS A 361 16.97 11.98 1.45
CA HIS A 361 17.18 10.64 1.99
C HIS A 361 17.02 9.59 0.89
N ALA A 362 18.15 9.02 0.46
CA ALA A 362 18.25 8.05 -0.65
C ALA A 362 17.57 6.70 -0.33
N THR A 363 16.94 6.56 0.84
CA THR A 363 16.45 5.28 1.37
C THR A 363 14.93 5.12 1.33
N GLN A 364 14.16 6.20 1.12
CA GLN A 364 12.71 6.07 1.09
C GLN A 364 12.24 5.40 -0.21
N LYS A 365 11.39 4.37 -0.06
CA LYS A 365 10.74 3.69 -1.20
C LYS A 365 9.57 4.52 -1.73
N PRO A 366 9.33 4.58 -3.05
CA PRO A 366 8.06 5.06 -3.60
C PRO A 366 6.88 4.30 -2.99
N ILE A 367 5.77 5.01 -2.75
CA ILE A 367 4.55 4.38 -2.20
C ILE A 367 4.10 3.20 -3.07
N GLU A 368 4.16 3.36 -4.40
CA GLU A 368 3.80 2.31 -5.37
C GLU A 368 4.60 1.00 -5.17
N CYS A 369 5.82 1.07 -4.67
CA CYS A 369 6.62 -0.11 -4.35
C CYS A 369 5.99 -0.97 -3.24
N MET A 370 5.34 -0.35 -2.27
CA MET A 370 4.61 -1.03 -1.18
C MET A 370 3.15 -1.30 -1.56
N GLU A 371 2.54 -0.41 -2.33
CA GLU A 371 1.14 -0.46 -2.70
C GLU A 371 0.83 -1.59 -3.70
N ARG A 372 1.72 -1.86 -4.65
CA ARG A 372 1.54 -2.92 -5.67
C ARG A 372 1.34 -4.31 -5.08
N PRO A 373 2.15 -4.81 -4.14
CA PRO A 373 1.87 -6.05 -3.42
C PRO A 373 0.52 -6.04 -2.70
N ILE A 374 0.15 -4.90 -2.07
CA ILE A 374 -1.11 -4.78 -1.33
C ILE A 374 -2.30 -4.95 -2.28
N ARG A 375 -2.24 -4.38 -3.48
CA ARG A 375 -3.29 -4.56 -4.51
C ARG A 375 -3.40 -6.00 -5.03
N HIS A 376 -2.31 -6.75 -4.98
CA HIS A 376 -2.26 -8.09 -5.58
C HIS A 376 -2.68 -9.22 -4.62
N HIS A 377 -2.94 -8.93 -3.35
CA HIS A 377 -3.28 -9.94 -2.34
C HIS A 377 -4.45 -9.52 -1.47
N LEU A 378 -5.19 -10.52 -0.97
CA LEU A 378 -6.20 -10.32 0.07
C LEU A 378 -5.56 -10.29 1.46
N GLY A 379 -6.24 -9.61 2.39
CA GLY A 379 -5.91 -9.59 3.83
C GLY A 379 -5.22 -8.28 4.26
N ASP A 380 -5.12 -8.11 5.57
CA ASP A 380 -4.46 -6.96 6.18
C ASP A 380 -2.94 -7.02 6.01
N VAL A 381 -2.31 -5.86 6.20
CA VAL A 381 -0.88 -5.65 5.95
C VAL A 381 -0.09 -5.69 7.25
N TYR A 382 1.10 -6.27 7.20
CA TYR A 382 2.09 -6.28 8.27
C TYR A 382 3.41 -5.70 7.75
N ASP A 383 4.02 -4.82 8.52
CA ASP A 383 5.37 -4.33 8.26
C ASP A 383 6.15 -4.18 9.57
N PRO A 384 7.12 -5.08 9.82
CA PRO A 384 7.94 -5.03 11.04
C PRO A 384 9.06 -3.99 11.03
N PHE A 385 9.24 -3.24 9.92
CA PHE A 385 10.30 -2.24 9.73
C PHE A 385 9.77 -1.02 8.98
N VAL A 386 8.70 -0.40 9.50
CA VAL A 386 7.93 0.61 8.76
C VAL A 386 8.69 1.90 8.48
N GLY A 387 9.72 2.20 9.27
CA GLY A 387 10.56 3.39 9.11
C GLY A 387 9.74 4.68 9.14
N SER A 388 9.75 5.41 8.04
CA SER A 388 8.99 6.67 7.86
C SER A 388 7.52 6.47 7.44
N GLY A 389 7.00 5.24 7.43
CA GLY A 389 5.57 4.99 7.24
C GLY A 389 5.10 4.73 5.81
N THR A 390 5.97 4.43 4.85
CA THR A 390 5.57 4.24 3.44
C THR A 390 4.54 3.13 3.26
N THR A 391 4.73 1.99 3.94
CA THR A 391 3.79 0.86 3.90
C THR A 391 2.45 1.22 4.56
N LEU A 392 2.46 2.02 5.63
CA LEU A 392 1.26 2.49 6.29
C LEU A 392 0.41 3.38 5.36
N ILE A 393 1.05 4.34 4.67
CA ILE A 393 0.37 5.19 3.68
C ILE A 393 -0.15 4.35 2.49
N ALA A 394 0.63 3.38 2.01
CA ALA A 394 0.19 2.47 0.96
C ALA A 394 -1.04 1.65 1.38
N ALA A 395 -1.09 1.17 2.62
CA ALA A 395 -2.23 0.43 3.17
C ALA A 395 -3.47 1.33 3.34
N GLU A 396 -3.31 2.57 3.86
CA GLU A 396 -4.37 3.57 3.96
C GLU A 396 -4.99 3.85 2.59
N ARG A 397 -4.17 4.08 1.55
CA ARG A 397 -4.62 4.29 0.16
C ARG A 397 -5.43 3.14 -0.39
N GLN A 398 -5.16 1.92 0.07
CA GLN A 398 -5.86 0.70 -0.36
C GLN A 398 -6.99 0.29 0.60
N ALA A 399 -7.36 1.16 1.57
CA ALA A 399 -8.37 0.90 2.60
C ALA A 399 -8.15 -0.44 3.33
N ARG A 400 -6.88 -0.79 3.61
CA ARG A 400 -6.47 -2.02 4.29
C ARG A 400 -5.92 -1.69 5.66
N ALA A 401 -6.31 -2.45 6.67
CA ALA A 401 -5.68 -2.31 7.97
C ALA A 401 -4.19 -2.69 7.91
N ALA A 402 -3.36 -1.93 8.61
CA ALA A 402 -1.94 -2.18 8.71
C ALA A 402 -1.51 -2.32 10.19
N TYR A 403 -0.67 -3.31 10.43
CA TYR A 403 -0.03 -3.59 11.71
C TYR A 403 1.47 -3.37 11.49
N VAL A 404 1.97 -2.22 11.93
CA VAL A 404 3.33 -1.79 11.60
C VAL A 404 4.15 -1.56 12.86
N MET A 405 5.46 -1.81 12.76
CA MET A 405 6.39 -1.67 13.87
C MET A 405 7.62 -0.87 13.46
N GLU A 406 8.09 -0.08 14.42
CA GLU A 406 9.33 0.69 14.29
C GLU A 406 10.08 0.65 15.63
N LEU A 407 11.37 0.41 15.56
CA LEU A 407 12.22 0.31 16.74
C LEU A 407 12.52 1.67 17.38
N GLU A 408 12.78 2.67 16.51
CA GLU A 408 13.21 4.00 16.94
C GLU A 408 12.02 4.91 17.23
N PRO A 409 11.86 5.41 18.47
CA PRO A 409 10.76 6.30 18.84
C PRO A 409 10.61 7.53 17.94
N ARG A 410 11.74 8.08 17.48
CA ARG A 410 11.78 9.26 16.58
C ARG A 410 11.11 8.98 15.23
N TYR A 411 11.33 7.80 14.66
CA TYR A 411 10.71 7.40 13.40
C TYR A 411 9.23 7.04 13.58
N CYS A 412 8.83 6.54 14.76
CA CYS A 412 7.41 6.41 15.10
C CYS A 412 6.69 7.76 15.01
N ASP A 413 7.30 8.83 15.56
CA ASP A 413 6.74 10.18 15.51
C ASP A 413 6.65 10.70 14.07
N VAL A 414 7.63 10.43 13.20
CA VAL A 414 7.58 10.74 11.76
C VAL A 414 6.40 10.02 11.10
N THR A 415 6.26 8.73 11.35
CA THR A 415 5.19 7.89 10.78
C THR A 415 3.82 8.39 11.20
N ILE A 416 3.63 8.76 12.48
CA ILE A 416 2.38 9.34 13.00
C ILE A 416 2.08 10.68 12.30
N LYS A 417 3.04 11.61 12.30
CA LYS A 417 2.90 12.94 11.69
C LYS A 417 2.56 12.84 10.20
N ARG A 418 3.20 11.92 9.48
CA ARG A 418 2.94 11.64 8.08
C ARG A 418 1.52 11.16 7.85
N TRP A 419 1.06 10.17 8.64
CA TRP A 419 -0.30 9.64 8.52
C TRP A 419 -1.37 10.67 8.91
N GLU A 420 -1.15 11.47 9.97
CA GLU A 420 -2.04 12.57 10.36
C GLU A 420 -2.16 13.62 9.27
N ASN A 421 -1.03 13.99 8.64
CA ASN A 421 -1.02 14.91 7.52
C ASN A 421 -1.79 14.36 6.32
N PHE A 422 -1.59 13.08 5.99
CA PHE A 422 -2.23 12.42 4.85
C PHE A 422 -3.74 12.28 5.03
N THR A 423 -4.22 11.92 6.23
CA THR A 423 -5.62 11.60 6.48
C THR A 423 -6.43 12.75 7.07
N GLY A 424 -5.77 13.74 7.66
CA GLY A 424 -6.41 14.78 8.49
C GLY A 424 -6.96 14.26 9.81
N CYS A 425 -6.73 12.99 10.17
CA CYS A 425 -7.14 12.37 11.42
C CYS A 425 -6.05 12.54 12.49
N GLN A 426 -6.39 12.27 13.76
CA GLN A 426 -5.45 12.29 14.87
C GLN A 426 -5.16 10.88 15.36
N ALA A 427 -3.90 10.53 15.49
CA ALA A 427 -3.46 9.28 16.12
C ALA A 427 -3.75 9.29 17.63
N LYS A 428 -4.03 8.12 18.19
CA LYS A 428 -4.33 7.98 19.61
C LYS A 428 -3.37 6.97 20.23
N ARG A 429 -2.67 7.39 21.30
CA ARG A 429 -1.86 6.47 22.08
C ARG A 429 -2.78 5.54 22.86
N ASN A 430 -2.57 4.25 22.72
CA ASN A 430 -3.30 3.23 23.47
C ASN A 430 -2.54 2.98 24.78
N SER A 431 -3.06 3.55 25.88
CA SER A 431 -2.49 3.40 27.21
C SER A 431 -2.77 2.02 27.83
#